data_82b175f7a3c57034e459c8cda92c1438
#
_entry.id   82b175f7a3c57034e459c8cda92c1438
#
_cell.length_a   1.000
_cell.length_b   1.000
_cell.length_c   1.000
_cell.angle_alpha   90.00
_cell.angle_beta   90.00
_cell.angle_gamma   90.00
#
_symmetry.space_group_name_H-M   'P 1'
#
loop_
_entity.id
_entity.type
_entity.pdbx_description
1 polymer ?
#
loop_
_entity_poly.entity_id
_entity_poly.type
_entity_poly.pdbx_seq_one_letter_code
_entity_poly.pdbx_strand_id
1 'polypeptide(L)'
;MSKLEELIEQYCPDGVEWKPLGELGDFYSGLTGKTKSDFTGGNEKFITYVNVFNNPSLKTDVLEKVKIAEGERQNTIQYGDVLFTGSSETPDECGMSSVLTHKTEEKLYLNSFCFGFRFFDLSDKCPSFMKYLFRSTNIRKAICKTANGVTRYNISKKEFAKIEIPIIPLPVQEEIARILDAFTELQAELQAELQKRQQQYNFYRDNLLNFNRGGQEIKWMKMSDIGHNLDKKRKPITAGKREFGQIPYYGASGIVDYVKDFLFDGDYLLVSEDGANLLTRTYPIAFSIHGKTWVNNHAHVIEFKERATRKFVEYYLNSIDLSPWISAGAQPKLTQDSLNKLTIPIPPLEEQNRIVAILDRFDTLTNDLTSGLPAEMEKRRQQYEYYRDRLLTFKRL
;
A
#
# COMPACT_ATOMS: atom_id res chain seq x y z
N MET A 1 3.80 -21.76 29.08
CA MET A 1 2.79 -21.89 28.02
C MET A 1 2.14 -20.53 27.79
N SER A 2 1.82 -20.19 26.57
CA SER A 2 0.99 -18.99 26.30
C SER A 2 -0.46 -19.31 26.68
N LYS A 3 -1.25 -18.28 27.00
CA LYS A 3 -2.71 -18.45 27.29
C LYS A 3 -3.44 -19.22 26.19
N LEU A 4 -3.07 -19.02 24.93
CA LEU A 4 -3.67 -19.74 23.81
C LEU A 4 -3.31 -21.24 23.84
N GLU A 5 -2.07 -21.59 24.15
CA GLU A 5 -1.64 -23.01 24.27
C GLU A 5 -2.41 -23.70 25.39
N GLU A 6 -2.60 -23.05 26.52
CA GLU A 6 -3.42 -23.57 27.63
C GLU A 6 -4.88 -23.79 27.22
N LEU A 7 -5.47 -22.85 26.48
CA LEU A 7 -6.84 -22.99 25.97
C LEU A 7 -6.96 -24.12 24.93
N ILE A 8 -6.00 -24.28 24.03
CA ILE A 8 -6.00 -25.36 23.05
C ILE A 8 -5.88 -26.73 23.77
N GLU A 9 -4.98 -26.86 24.73
CA GLU A 9 -4.80 -28.09 25.52
C GLU A 9 -6.06 -28.42 26.31
N GLN A 10 -6.74 -27.42 26.85
CA GLN A 10 -7.96 -27.61 27.65
C GLN A 10 -9.18 -27.99 26.80
N TYR A 11 -9.36 -27.35 25.62
CA TYR A 11 -10.62 -27.43 24.88
C TYR A 11 -10.56 -28.25 23.59
N CYS A 12 -9.38 -28.45 23.01
CA CYS A 12 -9.20 -29.19 21.75
C CYS A 12 -7.83 -29.86 21.62
N PRO A 13 -7.38 -30.67 22.61
CA PRO A 13 -6.05 -31.27 22.64
C PRO A 13 -5.78 -32.22 21.46
N ASP A 14 -6.80 -32.93 21.01
CA ASP A 14 -6.72 -33.90 19.91
C ASP A 14 -6.93 -33.31 18.52
N GLY A 15 -7.44 -32.08 18.46
CA GLY A 15 -7.82 -31.37 17.24
C GLY A 15 -9.26 -30.87 17.30
N VAL A 16 -9.82 -30.53 16.13
CA VAL A 16 -11.19 -29.98 16.00
C VAL A 16 -11.95 -30.67 14.87
N GLU A 17 -13.27 -30.73 15.02
CA GLU A 17 -14.18 -31.16 13.96
C GLU A 17 -14.20 -30.13 12.83
N TRP A 18 -14.43 -30.57 11.60
CA TRP A 18 -14.61 -29.70 10.43
C TRP A 18 -15.99 -29.96 9.84
N LYS A 19 -16.76 -28.90 9.58
CA LYS A 19 -18.10 -28.99 9.02
C LYS A 19 -18.25 -28.12 7.77
N PRO A 20 -19.00 -28.60 6.76
CA PRO A 20 -19.32 -27.80 5.60
C PRO A 20 -20.22 -26.62 5.97
N LEU A 21 -20.00 -25.47 5.31
CA LEU A 21 -20.77 -24.24 5.57
C LEU A 21 -22.28 -24.46 5.43
N GLY A 22 -22.72 -25.30 4.48
CA GLY A 22 -24.14 -25.60 4.31
C GLY A 22 -24.82 -26.32 5.48
N GLU A 23 -24.06 -26.89 6.42
CA GLU A 23 -24.58 -27.47 7.67
C GLU A 23 -24.61 -26.45 8.82
N LEU A 24 -23.93 -25.32 8.68
CA LEU A 24 -23.74 -24.33 9.71
C LEU A 24 -24.60 -23.07 9.55
N GLY A 25 -25.16 -22.86 8.35
CA GLY A 25 -25.94 -21.66 8.10
C GLY A 25 -26.50 -21.58 6.68
N ASP A 26 -27.19 -20.49 6.41
CA ASP A 26 -27.82 -20.22 5.12
C ASP A 26 -27.15 -19.08 4.35
N PHE A 27 -27.17 -19.19 3.02
CA PHE A 27 -26.74 -18.14 2.10
C PHE A 27 -27.90 -17.27 1.67
N TYR A 28 -27.72 -15.97 1.68
CA TYR A 28 -28.70 -15.02 1.15
C TYR A 28 -28.08 -14.09 0.10
N SER A 29 -28.91 -13.59 -0.81
CA SER A 29 -28.47 -12.63 -1.84
C SER A 29 -28.43 -11.21 -1.29
N GLY A 30 -27.55 -10.38 -1.84
CA GLY A 30 -27.68 -8.93 -1.72
C GLY A 30 -28.93 -8.40 -2.41
N LEU A 31 -29.03 -7.09 -2.57
CA LEU A 31 -30.14 -6.39 -3.23
C LEU A 31 -30.52 -7.01 -4.56
N THR A 32 -31.82 -7.23 -4.78
CA THR A 32 -32.37 -7.78 -6.03
C THR A 32 -33.33 -6.81 -6.67
N GLY A 33 -33.45 -6.84 -7.99
CA GLY A 33 -34.39 -6.03 -8.76
C GLY A 33 -34.12 -4.52 -8.75
N LYS A 34 -32.90 -4.08 -8.37
CA LYS A 34 -32.49 -2.66 -8.35
C LYS A 34 -31.86 -2.23 -9.66
N THR A 35 -32.18 -1.02 -10.07
CA THR A 35 -31.62 -0.34 -11.25
C THR A 35 -30.69 0.81 -10.81
N LYS A 36 -29.95 1.38 -11.76
CA LYS A 36 -29.04 2.50 -11.47
C LYS A 36 -29.74 3.70 -10.80
N SER A 37 -31.00 3.95 -11.14
CA SER A 37 -31.79 5.05 -10.54
C SER A 37 -32.13 4.84 -9.08
N ASP A 38 -32.17 3.59 -8.61
CA ASP A 38 -32.48 3.29 -7.19
C ASP A 38 -31.33 3.63 -6.26
N PHE A 39 -30.12 3.84 -6.79
CA PHE A 39 -28.94 4.26 -6.04
C PHE A 39 -28.73 5.79 -6.02
N THR A 40 -29.70 6.55 -6.54
CA THR A 40 -29.67 8.01 -6.53
C THR A 40 -30.74 8.53 -5.57
N GLY A 41 -30.34 9.16 -4.47
CA GLY A 41 -31.28 9.76 -3.50
C GLY A 41 -32.10 8.71 -2.69
N GLY A 42 -31.50 7.55 -2.42
CA GLY A 42 -32.14 6.49 -1.66
C GLY A 42 -32.50 6.85 -0.21
N ASN A 43 -33.46 6.12 0.35
CA ASN A 43 -33.99 6.27 1.72
C ASN A 43 -33.34 5.30 2.73
N GLU A 44 -32.65 4.27 2.24
CA GLU A 44 -32.01 3.24 3.06
C GLU A 44 -30.51 3.16 2.78
N LYS A 45 -29.75 2.52 3.68
CA LYS A 45 -28.29 2.39 3.60
C LYS A 45 -27.88 1.01 3.13
N PHE A 46 -26.84 0.92 2.30
CA PHE A 46 -26.30 -0.38 1.90
C PHE A 46 -24.78 -0.42 1.93
N ILE A 47 -24.26 -1.63 2.14
CA ILE A 47 -22.82 -1.96 2.10
C ILE A 47 -22.42 -2.18 0.65
N THR A 48 -21.41 -1.43 0.19
CA THR A 48 -20.90 -1.52 -1.18
C THR A 48 -20.02 -2.76 -1.38
N TYR A 49 -19.83 -3.16 -2.64
CA TYR A 49 -18.86 -4.19 -3.02
C TYR A 49 -17.44 -3.88 -2.50
N VAL A 50 -16.99 -2.63 -2.66
CA VAL A 50 -15.65 -2.18 -2.23
C VAL A 50 -15.47 -2.27 -0.72
N ASN A 51 -16.54 -2.03 0.06
CA ASN A 51 -16.50 -2.18 1.51
C ASN A 51 -16.25 -3.65 1.90
N VAL A 52 -17.01 -4.59 1.29
CA VAL A 52 -16.82 -6.04 1.52
C VAL A 52 -15.44 -6.50 1.07
N PHE A 53 -14.98 -6.04 -0.08
CA PHE A 53 -13.69 -6.45 -0.67
C PHE A 53 -12.50 -6.02 0.20
N ASN A 54 -12.46 -4.75 0.59
CA ASN A 54 -11.28 -4.16 1.23
C ASN A 54 -11.22 -4.41 2.74
N ASN A 55 -12.36 -4.60 3.43
CA ASN A 55 -12.40 -4.59 4.89
C ASN A 55 -12.74 -5.98 5.45
N PRO A 56 -11.88 -6.60 6.27
CA PRO A 56 -12.21 -7.84 6.98
C PRO A 56 -13.39 -7.68 7.96
N SER A 57 -13.50 -6.51 8.59
CA SER A 57 -14.67 -6.08 9.36
C SER A 57 -15.39 -4.98 8.61
N LEU A 58 -16.72 -5.06 8.50
CA LEU A 58 -17.51 -4.06 7.79
C LEU A 58 -17.34 -2.67 8.40
N LYS A 59 -17.11 -1.68 7.55
CA LYS A 59 -17.17 -0.26 7.92
C LYS A 59 -18.59 0.24 7.76
N THR A 60 -19.22 0.60 8.88
CA THR A 60 -20.59 1.11 8.91
C THR A 60 -20.67 2.64 8.98
N ASP A 61 -19.53 3.32 8.97
CA ASP A 61 -19.38 4.77 8.84
C ASP A 61 -19.32 5.25 7.38
N VAL A 62 -19.03 4.34 6.43
CA VAL A 62 -18.95 4.62 4.99
C VAL A 62 -20.01 3.83 4.25
N LEU A 63 -21.19 4.41 4.12
CA LEU A 63 -22.37 3.79 3.52
C LEU A 63 -22.90 4.61 2.34
N GLU A 64 -23.40 3.91 1.34
CA GLU A 64 -24.14 4.51 0.24
C GLU A 64 -25.65 4.30 0.45
N LYS A 65 -26.47 5.02 -0.32
CA LYS A 65 -27.92 5.01 -0.21
C LYS A 65 -28.56 4.24 -1.36
N VAL A 66 -29.64 3.53 -1.04
CA VAL A 66 -30.48 2.81 -2.01
C VAL A 66 -31.95 3.08 -1.71
N LYS A 67 -32.77 3.15 -2.75
CA LYS A 67 -34.22 3.28 -2.63
C LYS A 67 -34.84 1.91 -2.39
N ILE A 68 -35.51 1.75 -1.26
CA ILE A 68 -36.35 0.59 -0.92
C ILE A 68 -37.81 1.07 -0.84
N ALA A 69 -38.67 0.46 -1.64
CA ALA A 69 -40.08 0.78 -1.65
C ALA A 69 -40.79 0.24 -0.39
N GLU A 70 -41.90 0.86 0.00
CA GLU A 70 -42.72 0.37 1.11
C GLU A 70 -43.26 -1.04 0.79
N GLY A 71 -43.06 -1.98 1.72
CA GLY A 71 -43.45 -3.38 1.53
C GLY A 71 -42.48 -4.22 0.70
N GLU A 72 -41.40 -3.64 0.17
CA GLU A 72 -40.40 -4.36 -0.57
C GLU A 72 -39.60 -5.29 0.33
N ARG A 73 -39.52 -6.58 -0.05
CA ARG A 73 -38.76 -7.59 0.71
C ARG A 73 -37.33 -7.68 0.20
N GLN A 74 -36.38 -7.28 1.00
CA GLN A 74 -34.94 -7.40 0.77
C GLN A 74 -34.26 -7.99 1.99
N ASN A 75 -33.17 -8.74 1.81
CA ASN A 75 -32.38 -9.25 2.91
C ASN A 75 -31.62 -8.11 3.58
N THR A 76 -31.59 -8.12 4.91
CA THR A 76 -30.78 -7.19 5.72
C THR A 76 -29.62 -7.92 6.35
N ILE A 77 -28.51 -7.22 6.54
CA ILE A 77 -27.31 -7.72 7.21
C ILE A 77 -27.57 -7.69 8.74
N GLN A 78 -27.14 -8.74 9.42
CA GLN A 78 -27.23 -8.87 10.88
C GLN A 78 -25.85 -9.07 11.51
N TYR A 79 -25.74 -8.79 12.80
CA TYR A 79 -24.53 -9.06 13.57
C TYR A 79 -24.08 -10.51 13.40
N GLY A 80 -22.81 -10.73 13.11
CA GLY A 80 -22.22 -12.04 12.86
C GLY A 80 -22.35 -12.55 11.43
N ASP A 81 -23.10 -11.88 10.54
CA ASP A 81 -23.14 -12.26 9.13
C ASP A 81 -21.77 -12.13 8.49
N VAL A 82 -21.41 -13.13 7.67
CA VAL A 82 -20.23 -13.11 6.83
C VAL A 82 -20.64 -12.80 5.41
N LEU A 83 -20.13 -11.70 4.86
CA LEU A 83 -20.45 -11.23 3.52
C LEU A 83 -19.31 -11.57 2.55
N PHE A 84 -19.66 -11.91 1.32
CA PHE A 84 -18.70 -12.31 0.30
C PHE A 84 -18.95 -11.56 -1.01
N THR A 85 -17.89 -11.19 -1.71
CA THR A 85 -18.00 -10.72 -3.10
C THR A 85 -18.39 -11.90 -3.99
N GLY A 86 -19.43 -11.73 -4.83
CA GLY A 86 -19.97 -12.81 -5.68
C GLY A 86 -19.17 -13.03 -6.95
N SER A 87 -18.42 -12.02 -7.41
CA SER A 87 -17.64 -12.09 -8.64
C SER A 87 -16.42 -11.16 -8.60
N SER A 88 -15.40 -11.49 -9.41
CA SER A 88 -14.20 -10.65 -9.63
C SER A 88 -13.63 -10.85 -11.03
N GLU A 89 -12.69 -10.00 -11.44
CA GLU A 89 -11.93 -10.13 -12.68
C GLU A 89 -10.83 -11.20 -12.58
N THR A 90 -10.39 -11.53 -11.38
CA THR A 90 -9.40 -12.56 -11.09
C THR A 90 -9.97 -13.64 -10.17
N PRO A 91 -9.56 -14.91 -10.31
CA PRO A 91 -10.06 -15.99 -9.44
C PRO A 91 -9.62 -15.79 -7.98
N ASP A 92 -8.43 -15.24 -7.75
CA ASP A 92 -7.86 -15.07 -6.41
C ASP A 92 -8.57 -13.98 -5.59
N GLU A 93 -9.22 -13.03 -6.25
CA GLU A 93 -10.00 -11.97 -5.60
C GLU A 93 -11.48 -12.32 -5.42
N CYS A 94 -11.93 -13.42 -6.06
CA CYS A 94 -13.31 -13.84 -5.97
C CYS A 94 -13.65 -14.33 -4.54
N GLY A 95 -14.82 -14.00 -4.04
CA GLY A 95 -15.26 -14.42 -2.71
C GLY A 95 -14.47 -13.79 -1.55
N MET A 96 -13.97 -12.55 -1.73
CA MET A 96 -13.41 -11.79 -0.60
C MET A 96 -14.49 -11.56 0.45
N SER A 97 -14.12 -11.75 1.74
CA SER A 97 -15.06 -11.75 2.84
C SER A 97 -14.97 -10.50 3.70
N SER A 98 -16.08 -10.16 4.35
CA SER A 98 -16.18 -9.16 5.40
C SER A 98 -17.22 -9.60 6.44
N VAL A 99 -17.05 -9.25 7.70
CA VAL A 99 -17.96 -9.67 8.78
C VAL A 99 -18.52 -8.45 9.50
N LEU A 100 -19.81 -8.46 9.83
CA LEU A 100 -20.37 -7.46 10.75
C LEU A 100 -20.04 -7.86 12.19
N THR A 101 -18.97 -7.29 12.72
CA THR A 101 -18.39 -7.64 14.03
C THR A 101 -18.96 -6.86 15.20
N HIS A 102 -19.86 -5.91 14.96
CA HIS A 102 -20.53 -5.10 15.99
C HIS A 102 -22.04 -5.04 15.75
N LYS A 103 -22.78 -4.86 16.81
CA LYS A 103 -24.24 -4.69 16.75
C LYS A 103 -24.56 -3.29 16.22
N THR A 104 -25.55 -3.18 15.36
CA THR A 104 -26.11 -1.92 14.86
C THR A 104 -27.64 -1.96 14.92
N GLU A 105 -28.25 -0.83 15.19
CA GLU A 105 -29.69 -0.67 15.12
C GLU A 105 -30.16 -0.27 13.70
N GLU A 106 -29.21 0.12 12.84
CA GLU A 106 -29.49 0.50 11.47
C GLU A 106 -29.80 -0.71 10.60
N LYS A 107 -30.80 -0.59 9.73
CA LYS A 107 -31.03 -1.56 8.67
C LYS A 107 -29.97 -1.37 7.60
N LEU A 108 -29.18 -2.39 7.38
CA LEU A 108 -28.11 -2.41 6.37
C LEU A 108 -28.46 -3.42 5.28
N TYR A 109 -28.43 -3.00 4.05
CA TYR A 109 -28.60 -3.86 2.89
C TYR A 109 -27.24 -4.18 2.26
N LEU A 110 -27.17 -5.22 1.44
CA LEU A 110 -25.95 -5.69 0.81
C LEU A 110 -25.99 -5.42 -0.69
N ASN A 111 -24.88 -4.99 -1.27
CA ASN A 111 -24.74 -4.81 -2.70
C ASN A 111 -25.13 -6.08 -3.48
N SER A 112 -25.75 -5.93 -4.66
CA SER A 112 -26.27 -7.03 -5.50
C SER A 112 -25.18 -7.96 -6.06
N PHE A 113 -23.93 -7.51 -6.13
CA PHE A 113 -22.78 -8.33 -6.54
C PHE A 113 -22.14 -9.09 -5.37
N CYS A 114 -22.72 -9.00 -4.19
CA CYS A 114 -22.30 -9.70 -3.00
C CYS A 114 -23.40 -10.66 -2.51
N PHE A 115 -23.04 -11.61 -1.66
CA PHE A 115 -23.97 -12.48 -0.96
C PHE A 115 -23.54 -12.61 0.50
N GLY A 116 -24.48 -12.89 1.39
CA GLY A 116 -24.23 -13.11 2.80
C GLY A 116 -24.36 -14.58 3.17
N PHE A 117 -23.69 -14.94 4.24
CA PHE A 117 -23.83 -16.20 4.96
C PHE A 117 -24.18 -15.89 6.42
N ARG A 118 -25.24 -16.50 6.91
CA ARG A 118 -25.75 -16.36 8.28
C ARG A 118 -25.71 -17.69 8.97
N PHE A 119 -24.98 -17.78 10.08
CA PHE A 119 -24.97 -18.97 10.93
C PHE A 119 -26.36 -19.21 11.53
N PHE A 120 -26.76 -20.50 11.66
CA PHE A 120 -28.00 -20.88 12.36
C PHE A 120 -27.91 -20.56 13.85
N ASP A 121 -26.72 -20.70 14.43
CA ASP A 121 -26.42 -20.39 15.82
C ASP A 121 -25.11 -19.60 15.94
N LEU A 122 -25.16 -18.47 16.63
CA LEU A 122 -24.03 -17.60 16.93
C LEU A 122 -23.51 -17.76 18.37
N SER A 123 -24.15 -18.60 19.21
CA SER A 123 -23.83 -18.69 20.63
C SER A 123 -22.39 -19.17 20.90
N ASP A 124 -21.84 -19.98 19.98
CA ASP A 124 -20.47 -20.52 20.00
C ASP A 124 -19.55 -19.90 18.93
N LYS A 125 -19.93 -18.75 18.34
CA LYS A 125 -19.20 -18.08 17.27
C LYS A 125 -18.72 -16.68 17.69
N CYS A 126 -17.44 -16.40 17.44
CA CYS A 126 -16.85 -15.08 17.59
C CYS A 126 -16.75 -14.38 16.22
N PRO A 127 -17.57 -13.35 15.94
CA PRO A 127 -17.51 -12.64 14.66
C PRO A 127 -16.12 -12.04 14.35
N SER A 128 -15.40 -11.55 15.38
CA SER A 128 -14.02 -11.06 15.23
C SER A 128 -13.05 -12.16 14.82
N PHE A 129 -13.26 -13.40 15.22
CA PHE A 129 -12.49 -14.55 14.74
C PHE A 129 -12.84 -14.89 13.29
N MET A 130 -14.14 -14.88 12.92
CA MET A 130 -14.60 -15.22 11.57
C MET A 130 -14.01 -14.31 10.50
N LYS A 131 -13.79 -13.02 10.79
CA LYS A 131 -13.15 -12.10 9.83
C LYS A 131 -11.73 -12.53 9.42
N TYR A 132 -11.02 -13.22 10.32
CA TYR A 132 -9.69 -13.77 10.05
C TYR A 132 -9.76 -15.15 9.41
N LEU A 133 -10.63 -16.01 9.90
CA LEU A 133 -10.80 -17.37 9.39
C LEU A 133 -11.09 -17.37 7.88
N PHE A 134 -12.10 -16.60 7.44
CA PHE A 134 -12.48 -16.54 6.02
C PHE A 134 -11.47 -15.83 5.11
N ARG A 135 -10.50 -15.14 5.69
CA ARG A 135 -9.34 -14.55 4.98
C ARG A 135 -8.05 -15.32 5.17
N SER A 136 -8.05 -16.43 5.90
CA SER A 136 -6.87 -17.31 6.05
C SER A 136 -6.51 -17.97 4.72
N THR A 137 -5.23 -18.27 4.55
CA THR A 137 -4.71 -18.84 3.29
C THR A 137 -5.42 -20.14 2.89
N ASN A 138 -5.73 -21.02 3.86
CA ASN A 138 -6.39 -22.30 3.59
C ASN A 138 -7.85 -22.12 3.13
N ILE A 139 -8.62 -21.30 3.83
CA ILE A 139 -10.01 -21.04 3.48
C ILE A 139 -10.10 -20.23 2.18
N ARG A 140 -9.22 -19.25 1.95
CA ARG A 140 -9.15 -18.52 0.68
C ARG A 140 -8.90 -19.46 -0.50
N LYS A 141 -7.94 -20.40 -0.38
CA LYS A 141 -7.71 -21.41 -1.41
C LYS A 141 -8.94 -22.27 -1.70
N ALA A 142 -9.70 -22.63 -0.66
CA ALA A 142 -10.95 -23.38 -0.82
C ALA A 142 -12.02 -22.54 -1.54
N ILE A 143 -12.18 -21.28 -1.17
CA ILE A 143 -13.11 -20.32 -1.79
C ILE A 143 -12.77 -20.12 -3.27
N CYS A 144 -11.51 -19.84 -3.61
CA CYS A 144 -11.09 -19.62 -5.00
C CYS A 144 -11.38 -20.82 -5.91
N LYS A 145 -11.32 -22.05 -5.38
CA LYS A 145 -11.69 -23.27 -6.14
C LYS A 145 -13.17 -23.33 -6.52
N THR A 146 -14.04 -22.58 -5.86
CA THR A 146 -15.48 -22.52 -6.19
C THR A 146 -15.80 -21.48 -7.25
N ALA A 147 -14.81 -20.67 -7.65
CA ALA A 147 -14.95 -19.66 -8.68
C ALA A 147 -14.91 -20.28 -10.08
N ASN A 148 -15.85 -19.89 -10.95
CA ASN A 148 -15.96 -20.35 -12.32
C ASN A 148 -16.07 -19.15 -13.27
N GLY A 149 -15.39 -19.22 -14.42
CA GLY A 149 -15.43 -18.18 -15.45
C GLY A 149 -14.10 -18.11 -16.23
N VAL A 150 -14.06 -17.20 -17.21
CA VAL A 150 -12.85 -16.98 -18.05
C VAL A 150 -12.40 -15.52 -17.97
N THR A 151 -13.29 -14.57 -18.23
CA THR A 151 -13.02 -13.12 -18.17
C THR A 151 -13.57 -12.49 -16.89
N ARG A 152 -14.58 -13.10 -16.32
CA ARG A 152 -15.17 -12.73 -15.04
C ARG A 152 -15.51 -14.02 -14.28
N TYR A 153 -14.99 -14.11 -13.10
CA TYR A 153 -15.15 -15.27 -12.22
C TYR A 153 -16.32 -15.04 -11.27
N ASN A 154 -17.16 -16.07 -11.12
CA ASN A 154 -18.34 -16.04 -10.23
C ASN A 154 -18.29 -17.22 -9.27
N ILE A 155 -18.68 -16.99 -8.03
CA ILE A 155 -18.76 -18.01 -6.99
C ILE A 155 -19.95 -18.93 -7.24
N SER A 156 -19.71 -20.25 -7.28
CA SER A 156 -20.75 -21.26 -7.20
C SER A 156 -21.18 -21.46 -5.76
N LYS A 157 -22.35 -20.93 -5.36
CA LYS A 157 -22.88 -21.10 -3.99
C LYS A 157 -23.04 -22.57 -3.59
N LYS A 158 -23.34 -23.46 -4.57
CA LYS A 158 -23.46 -24.90 -4.33
C LYS A 158 -22.13 -25.53 -3.92
N GLU A 159 -21.04 -25.17 -4.61
CA GLU A 159 -19.70 -25.67 -4.25
C GLU A 159 -19.17 -24.93 -3.01
N PHE A 160 -19.49 -23.67 -2.84
CA PHE A 160 -19.13 -22.88 -1.67
C PHE A 160 -19.72 -23.45 -0.36
N ALA A 161 -20.97 -23.95 -0.40
CA ALA A 161 -21.62 -24.61 0.73
C ALA A 161 -20.89 -25.88 1.21
N LYS A 162 -20.07 -26.50 0.35
CA LYS A 162 -19.27 -27.69 0.69
C LYS A 162 -17.93 -27.34 1.35
N ILE A 163 -17.55 -26.06 1.40
CA ILE A 163 -16.30 -25.64 2.06
C ILE A 163 -16.43 -25.96 3.55
N GLU A 164 -15.50 -26.74 4.04
CA GLU A 164 -15.44 -27.08 5.46
C GLU A 164 -14.62 -26.05 6.21
N ILE A 165 -15.12 -25.65 7.38
CA ILE A 165 -14.43 -24.80 8.34
C ILE A 165 -14.24 -25.53 9.67
N PRO A 166 -13.18 -25.22 10.44
CA PRO A 166 -12.95 -25.82 11.75
C PRO A 166 -13.95 -25.30 12.77
N ILE A 167 -14.49 -26.22 13.58
CA ILE A 167 -15.39 -25.90 14.70
C ILE A 167 -14.54 -25.76 15.97
N ILE A 168 -14.19 -24.52 16.25
CA ILE A 168 -13.26 -24.17 17.32
C ILE A 168 -14.05 -23.73 18.55
N PRO A 169 -13.68 -24.15 19.76
CA PRO A 169 -14.32 -23.68 21.00
C PRO A 169 -14.22 -22.17 21.17
N LEU A 170 -15.30 -21.53 21.62
CA LEU A 170 -15.42 -20.06 21.71
C LEU A 170 -14.25 -19.38 22.46
N PRO A 171 -13.75 -19.89 23.62
CA PRO A 171 -12.61 -19.26 24.30
C PRO A 171 -11.32 -19.21 23.45
N VAL A 172 -11.12 -20.23 22.59
CA VAL A 172 -9.97 -20.29 21.67
C VAL A 172 -10.17 -19.28 20.54
N GLN A 173 -11.39 -19.18 19.97
CA GLN A 173 -11.71 -18.17 18.95
C GLN A 173 -11.46 -16.75 19.46
N GLU A 174 -11.95 -16.43 20.67
CA GLU A 174 -11.80 -15.11 21.28
C GLU A 174 -10.33 -14.75 21.51
N GLU A 175 -9.52 -15.68 22.00
CA GLU A 175 -8.10 -15.42 22.24
C GLU A 175 -7.33 -15.24 20.93
N ILE A 176 -7.60 -16.03 19.89
CA ILE A 176 -7.02 -15.85 18.56
C ILE A 176 -7.42 -14.50 17.96
N ALA A 177 -8.71 -14.14 18.05
CA ALA A 177 -9.20 -12.84 17.59
C ALA A 177 -8.47 -11.69 18.29
N ARG A 178 -8.35 -11.75 19.62
CA ARG A 178 -7.64 -10.75 20.44
C ARG A 178 -6.16 -10.58 19.98
N ILE A 179 -5.46 -11.68 19.73
CA ILE A 179 -4.08 -11.64 19.26
C ILE A 179 -3.99 -10.99 17.87
N LEU A 180 -4.85 -11.40 16.93
CA LEU A 180 -4.82 -10.88 15.56
C LEU A 180 -5.32 -9.43 15.47
N ASP A 181 -6.27 -9.03 16.33
CA ASP A 181 -6.72 -7.64 16.45
C ASP A 181 -5.56 -6.73 16.90
N ALA A 182 -4.78 -7.14 17.90
CA ALA A 182 -3.62 -6.37 18.36
C ALA A 182 -2.57 -6.16 17.24
N PHE A 183 -2.33 -7.15 16.37
CA PHE A 183 -1.48 -6.97 15.20
C PHE A 183 -2.05 -5.98 14.20
N THR A 184 -3.36 -6.04 13.96
CA THR A 184 -4.05 -5.15 13.01
C THR A 184 -4.05 -3.70 13.51
N GLU A 185 -4.27 -3.49 14.80
CA GLU A 185 -4.20 -2.18 15.46
C GLU A 185 -2.79 -1.59 15.34
N LEU A 186 -1.76 -2.37 15.67
CA LEU A 186 -0.37 -1.94 15.54
C LEU A 186 -0.02 -1.54 14.08
N GLN A 187 -0.48 -2.29 13.09
CA GLN A 187 -0.28 -1.93 11.68
C GLN A 187 -0.97 -0.60 11.32
N ALA A 188 -2.19 -0.37 11.83
CA ALA A 188 -2.90 0.88 11.61
C ALA A 188 -2.21 2.07 12.29
N GLU A 189 -1.69 1.89 13.51
CA GLU A 189 -0.90 2.90 14.23
C GLU A 189 0.37 3.27 13.48
N LEU A 190 1.12 2.27 12.98
CA LEU A 190 2.33 2.51 12.19
C LEU A 190 2.02 3.25 10.88
N GLN A 191 0.92 2.91 10.21
CA GLN A 191 0.49 3.61 9.00
C GLN A 191 0.12 5.07 9.30
N ALA A 192 -0.59 5.33 10.38
CA ALA A 192 -0.94 6.68 10.81
C ALA A 192 0.32 7.49 11.20
N GLU A 193 1.27 6.86 11.88
CA GLU A 193 2.55 7.49 12.24
C GLU A 193 3.36 7.85 10.98
N LEU A 194 3.43 6.94 9.99
CA LEU A 194 4.10 7.21 8.71
C LEU A 194 3.49 8.43 8.01
N GLN A 195 2.17 8.48 7.91
CA GLN A 195 1.47 9.62 7.31
C GLN A 195 1.77 10.94 8.04
N LYS A 196 1.74 10.91 9.38
CA LYS A 196 2.08 12.07 10.20
C LYS A 196 3.53 12.53 9.98
N ARG A 197 4.49 11.58 9.90
CA ARG A 197 5.90 11.90 9.64
C ARG A 197 6.12 12.43 8.23
N GLN A 198 5.41 11.93 7.24
CA GLN A 198 5.45 12.48 5.88
C GLN A 198 4.91 13.93 5.82
N GLN A 199 3.83 14.22 6.55
CA GLN A 199 3.31 15.59 6.66
C GLN A 199 4.33 16.53 7.35
N GLN A 200 4.96 16.07 8.44
CA GLN A 200 6.03 16.81 9.11
C GLN A 200 7.24 17.04 8.19
N TYR A 201 7.66 16.01 7.45
CA TYR A 201 8.74 16.13 6.47
C TYR A 201 8.44 17.21 5.43
N ASN A 202 7.27 17.16 4.81
CA ASN A 202 6.87 18.16 3.81
C ASN A 202 6.87 19.58 4.41
N PHE A 203 6.30 19.75 5.61
CA PHE A 203 6.29 21.04 6.30
C PHE A 203 7.70 21.59 6.57
N TYR A 204 8.59 20.76 7.12
CA TYR A 204 9.97 21.19 7.41
C TYR A 204 10.76 21.40 6.13
N ARG A 205 10.65 20.54 5.13
CA ARG A 205 11.29 20.71 3.83
C ARG A 205 10.91 22.05 3.20
N ASP A 206 9.62 22.33 3.13
CA ASP A 206 9.12 23.54 2.47
C ASP A 206 9.51 24.81 3.23
N ASN A 207 9.61 24.74 4.55
CA ASN A 207 10.08 25.89 5.37
C ASN A 207 11.60 26.06 5.30
N LEU A 208 12.37 24.97 5.39
CA LEU A 208 13.84 25.03 5.38
C LEU A 208 14.43 25.41 4.00
N LEU A 209 13.69 25.09 2.93
CA LEU A 209 14.11 25.38 1.55
C LEU A 209 13.46 26.64 0.97
N ASN A 210 12.61 27.34 1.74
CA ASN A 210 11.99 28.59 1.30
C ASN A 210 12.81 29.81 1.73
N PHE A 211 13.67 30.25 0.85
CA PHE A 211 14.55 31.40 1.06
C PHE A 211 13.97 32.76 0.69
N ASN A 212 12.69 32.82 0.26
CA ASN A 212 12.01 34.06 -0.07
C ASN A 212 11.51 34.85 1.15
N ARG A 213 11.56 34.25 2.36
CA ARG A 213 10.99 34.80 3.60
C ARG A 213 11.97 35.56 4.49
N GLY A 214 13.01 36.17 3.92
CA GLY A 214 13.66 37.30 4.57
C GLY A 214 14.83 37.03 5.51
N GLY A 215 15.78 37.95 5.56
CA GLY A 215 16.69 38.26 6.66
C GLY A 215 18.13 37.82 6.51
N GLN A 216 18.45 36.79 5.77
CA GLN A 216 19.83 36.43 5.44
C GLN A 216 20.11 36.74 3.97
N GLU A 217 21.23 37.40 3.68
CA GLU A 217 21.68 37.66 2.33
C GLU A 217 22.14 36.35 1.67
N ILE A 218 21.20 35.65 0.99
CA ILE A 218 21.45 34.38 0.32
C ILE A 218 21.90 34.63 -1.09
N LYS A 219 23.01 34.03 -1.48
CA LYS A 219 23.53 34.07 -2.84
C LYS A 219 22.75 33.12 -3.72
N TRP A 220 22.12 33.66 -4.76
CA TRP A 220 21.52 32.86 -5.83
C TRP A 220 22.60 32.63 -6.91
N MET A 221 22.94 31.36 -7.11
CA MET A 221 24.01 30.95 -8.03
C MET A 221 23.45 30.03 -9.12
N LYS A 222 23.99 30.12 -10.31
CA LYS A 222 23.62 29.18 -11.36
C LYS A 222 24.14 27.78 -11.04
N MET A 223 23.41 26.75 -11.49
CA MET A 223 23.86 25.36 -11.33
C MET A 223 25.26 25.15 -11.89
N SER A 224 25.59 25.78 -13.04
CA SER A 224 26.94 25.75 -13.67
C SER A 224 28.05 26.30 -12.77
N ASP A 225 27.73 27.18 -11.83
CA ASP A 225 28.73 27.85 -10.99
C ASP A 225 29.02 27.07 -9.69
N ILE A 226 28.13 26.15 -9.31
CA ILE A 226 28.19 25.36 -8.07
C ILE A 226 28.46 23.88 -8.30
N GLY A 227 28.19 23.36 -9.51
CA GLY A 227 28.38 21.96 -9.88
C GLY A 227 29.02 21.82 -11.25
N HIS A 228 29.83 20.78 -11.39
CA HIS A 228 30.48 20.46 -12.65
C HIS A 228 29.70 19.38 -13.40
N ASN A 229 29.14 19.73 -14.57
CA ASN A 229 28.38 18.82 -15.40
C ASN A 229 29.29 17.84 -16.16
N LEU A 230 29.04 16.55 -15.99
CA LEU A 230 29.80 15.45 -16.56
C LEU A 230 29.08 14.72 -17.71
N ASP A 231 28.02 15.28 -18.27
CA ASP A 231 27.17 14.64 -19.29
C ASP A 231 27.96 14.10 -20.49
N LYS A 232 29.07 14.74 -20.84
CA LYS A 232 29.95 14.28 -21.94
C LYS A 232 30.57 12.90 -21.68
N LYS A 233 30.63 12.44 -20.43
CA LYS A 233 31.15 11.11 -20.07
C LYS A 233 30.07 10.02 -20.14
N ARG A 234 28.79 10.39 -20.23
CA ARG A 234 27.67 9.42 -20.29
C ARG A 234 27.73 8.61 -21.59
N LYS A 235 27.30 7.34 -21.51
CA LYS A 235 27.26 6.48 -22.69
C LYS A 235 26.03 5.53 -22.57
N PRO A 236 25.03 5.69 -23.44
CA PRO A 236 23.89 4.76 -23.46
C PRO A 236 24.33 3.41 -24.03
N ILE A 237 23.83 2.31 -23.44
CA ILE A 237 23.98 0.96 -23.97
C ILE A 237 22.58 0.41 -24.22
N THR A 238 22.37 -0.04 -25.48
CA THR A 238 21.11 -0.72 -25.85
C THR A 238 20.93 -1.99 -25.02
N ALA A 239 19.72 -2.29 -24.55
CA ALA A 239 19.43 -3.39 -23.63
C ALA A 239 20.05 -4.74 -24.06
N GLY A 240 19.94 -5.12 -25.34
CA GLY A 240 20.51 -6.37 -25.87
C GLY A 240 22.06 -6.38 -26.02
N LYS A 241 22.75 -5.27 -25.72
CA LYS A 241 24.22 -5.17 -25.75
C LYS A 241 24.84 -4.93 -24.37
N ARG A 242 24.02 -4.95 -23.30
CA ARG A 242 24.51 -4.82 -21.92
C ARG A 242 25.09 -6.14 -21.45
N GLU A 243 26.38 -6.13 -21.12
CA GLU A 243 26.99 -7.28 -20.46
C GLU A 243 26.57 -7.29 -19.00
N PHE A 244 25.98 -8.40 -18.56
CA PHE A 244 25.53 -8.57 -17.19
C PHE A 244 26.67 -8.46 -16.18
N GLY A 245 26.42 -7.77 -15.06
CA GLY A 245 27.38 -7.55 -13.99
C GLY A 245 26.73 -7.08 -12.69
N GLN A 246 27.50 -6.43 -11.83
CA GLN A 246 27.05 -5.93 -10.52
C GLN A 246 27.06 -4.40 -10.42
N ILE A 247 27.47 -3.70 -11.47
CA ILE A 247 27.54 -2.24 -11.48
C ILE A 247 26.18 -1.68 -11.86
N PRO A 248 25.58 -0.81 -11.04
CA PRO A 248 24.27 -0.24 -11.32
C PRO A 248 24.32 0.66 -12.58
N TYR A 249 23.37 0.42 -13.49
CA TYR A 249 23.15 1.20 -14.70
C TYR A 249 21.95 2.12 -14.49
N TYR A 250 22.19 3.41 -14.43
CA TYR A 250 21.18 4.42 -14.10
C TYR A 250 20.52 5.03 -15.34
N GLY A 251 19.21 5.27 -15.22
CA GLY A 251 18.38 6.07 -16.10
C GLY A 251 17.83 7.32 -15.39
N ALA A 252 16.78 7.92 -15.98
CA ALA A 252 16.15 9.14 -15.47
C ALA A 252 15.58 9.01 -14.05
N SER A 253 15.07 7.85 -13.65
CA SER A 253 14.34 7.65 -12.39
C SER A 253 15.00 6.60 -11.48
N GLY A 254 16.27 6.29 -11.67
CA GLY A 254 16.99 5.31 -10.86
C GLY A 254 17.66 4.20 -11.64
N ILE A 255 17.93 3.06 -10.99
CA ILE A 255 18.58 1.89 -11.59
C ILE A 255 17.60 1.21 -12.55
N VAL A 256 18.05 1.00 -13.79
CA VAL A 256 17.30 0.31 -14.83
C VAL A 256 17.89 -1.06 -15.21
N ASP A 257 19.17 -1.30 -14.84
CA ASP A 257 19.87 -2.55 -15.11
C ASP A 257 21.15 -2.67 -14.28
N TYR A 258 21.85 -3.80 -14.40
CA TYR A 258 23.19 -4.01 -13.85
C TYR A 258 24.15 -4.45 -14.94
N VAL A 259 25.33 -3.78 -15.02
CA VAL A 259 26.33 -4.01 -16.07
C VAL A 259 27.69 -4.38 -15.47
N LYS A 260 28.59 -4.86 -16.32
CA LYS A 260 29.91 -5.33 -15.92
C LYS A 260 30.90 -4.19 -15.64
N ASP A 261 30.86 -3.14 -16.46
CA ASP A 261 31.81 -2.04 -16.41
C ASP A 261 31.19 -0.76 -15.85
N PHE A 262 32.01 0.24 -15.53
CA PHE A 262 31.56 1.53 -15.00
C PHE A 262 32.13 2.70 -15.81
N LEU A 263 31.46 3.84 -15.78
CA LEU A 263 31.93 5.12 -16.36
C LEU A 263 32.28 6.13 -15.28
N PHE A 264 31.70 5.99 -14.10
CA PHE A 264 31.84 6.91 -12.98
C PHE A 264 32.26 6.11 -11.74
N ASP A 265 33.20 6.69 -10.97
CA ASP A 265 33.60 6.16 -9.65
C ASP A 265 33.74 7.35 -8.70
N GLY A 266 32.77 7.50 -7.79
CA GLY A 266 32.70 8.67 -6.90
C GLY A 266 31.26 9.01 -6.50
N ASP A 267 31.09 10.24 -6.06
CA ASP A 267 29.84 10.76 -5.52
C ASP A 267 29.24 11.83 -6.44
N TYR A 268 28.09 11.55 -7.02
CA TYR A 268 27.46 12.44 -8.00
C TYR A 268 25.99 12.66 -7.68
N LEU A 269 25.44 13.78 -8.15
CA LEU A 269 24.01 14.03 -8.23
C LEU A 269 23.53 13.67 -9.64
N LEU A 270 22.58 12.77 -9.75
CA LEU A 270 21.83 12.58 -10.98
C LEU A 270 20.59 13.46 -10.98
N VAL A 271 20.29 14.08 -12.12
CA VAL A 271 19.06 14.85 -12.34
C VAL A 271 18.39 14.34 -13.61
N SER A 272 17.13 13.98 -13.55
CA SER A 272 16.36 13.49 -14.70
C SER A 272 16.45 14.45 -15.88
N GLU A 273 16.83 13.96 -17.06
CA GLU A 273 16.92 14.77 -18.28
C GLU A 273 15.61 14.77 -19.05
N ASP A 274 14.90 13.62 -19.09
CA ASP A 274 13.67 13.47 -19.85
C ASP A 274 12.68 12.48 -19.18
N GLY A 275 11.46 12.44 -19.74
CA GLY A 275 10.43 11.52 -19.33
C GLY A 275 9.28 12.17 -18.54
N ALA A 276 8.16 11.45 -18.46
CA ALA A 276 6.93 11.93 -17.82
C ALA A 276 7.13 12.30 -16.34
N ASN A 277 8.09 11.66 -15.66
CA ASN A 277 8.37 11.91 -14.23
C ASN A 277 8.83 13.34 -13.95
N LEU A 278 9.38 14.06 -14.92
CA LEU A 278 9.71 15.48 -14.77
C LEU A 278 8.51 16.33 -14.41
N LEU A 279 7.30 15.95 -14.89
CA LEU A 279 6.03 16.64 -14.62
C LEU A 279 5.22 15.94 -13.54
N THR A 280 5.13 14.60 -13.55
CA THR A 280 4.28 13.84 -12.62
C THR A 280 4.85 13.78 -11.20
N ARG A 281 6.16 13.90 -11.05
CA ARG A 281 6.87 13.87 -9.75
C ARG A 281 6.53 12.63 -8.90
N THR A 282 6.26 11.50 -9.55
CA THR A 282 5.98 10.23 -8.87
C THR A 282 7.22 9.71 -8.13
N TYR A 283 8.40 9.96 -8.71
CA TYR A 283 9.71 9.65 -8.12
C TYR A 283 10.56 10.91 -8.01
N PRO A 284 11.57 10.95 -7.11
CA PRO A 284 12.54 12.04 -7.09
C PRO A 284 13.16 12.26 -8.49
N ILE A 285 13.32 13.50 -8.87
CA ILE A 285 13.98 13.86 -10.15
C ILE A 285 15.46 14.10 -9.99
N ALA A 286 15.92 14.32 -8.75
CA ALA A 286 17.31 14.47 -8.38
C ALA A 286 17.63 13.48 -7.26
N PHE A 287 18.70 12.70 -7.41
CA PHE A 287 19.14 11.71 -6.43
C PHE A 287 20.65 11.48 -6.47
N SER A 288 21.26 11.31 -5.30
CA SER A 288 22.69 11.03 -5.17
C SER A 288 23.01 9.59 -5.52
N ILE A 289 24.16 9.38 -6.20
CA ILE A 289 24.75 8.07 -6.46
C ILE A 289 26.17 8.01 -5.91
N HIS A 290 26.66 6.80 -5.62
CA HIS A 290 27.94 6.56 -4.96
C HIS A 290 28.72 5.42 -5.63
N GLY A 291 30.04 5.54 -5.64
CA GLY A 291 30.95 4.49 -6.10
C GLY A 291 30.89 4.25 -7.61
N LYS A 292 31.13 2.98 -8.00
CA LYS A 292 31.17 2.57 -9.40
C LYS A 292 29.78 2.50 -10.00
N THR A 293 29.53 3.29 -11.06
CA THR A 293 28.20 3.40 -11.69
C THR A 293 28.34 3.62 -13.20
N TRP A 294 27.29 3.27 -13.93
CA TRP A 294 27.11 3.60 -15.33
C TRP A 294 25.85 4.45 -15.49
N VAL A 295 25.94 5.56 -16.18
CA VAL A 295 24.79 6.45 -16.40
C VAL A 295 24.52 6.61 -17.89
N ASN A 296 23.25 6.47 -18.29
CA ASN A 296 22.80 6.68 -19.66
C ASN A 296 22.53 8.17 -19.96
N ASN A 297 21.98 8.47 -21.14
CA ASN A 297 21.67 9.82 -21.58
C ASN A 297 20.33 10.38 -21.08
N HIS A 298 19.62 9.66 -20.19
CA HIS A 298 18.33 10.11 -19.63
C HIS A 298 18.48 10.80 -18.27
N ALA A 299 19.69 10.89 -17.72
CA ALA A 299 19.99 11.61 -16.49
C ALA A 299 21.25 12.44 -16.63
N HIS A 300 21.22 13.70 -16.20
CA HIS A 300 22.40 14.55 -16.03
C HIS A 300 23.26 14.05 -14.89
N VAL A 301 24.58 14.19 -15.01
CA VAL A 301 25.56 13.82 -13.97
C VAL A 301 26.29 15.07 -13.52
N ILE A 302 26.09 15.44 -12.24
CA ILE A 302 26.69 16.65 -11.66
C ILE A 302 27.60 16.27 -10.50
N GLU A 303 28.83 16.76 -10.57
CA GLU A 303 29.83 16.65 -9.50
C GLU A 303 29.81 17.91 -8.65
N PHE A 304 29.88 17.76 -7.34
CA PHE A 304 30.00 18.87 -6.40
C PHE A 304 31.24 18.72 -5.53
N LYS A 305 31.83 19.83 -5.15
CA LYS A 305 32.99 19.83 -4.25
C LYS A 305 32.67 19.32 -2.86
N GLU A 306 31.50 19.72 -2.35
CA GLU A 306 31.08 19.42 -0.99
C GLU A 306 29.81 18.52 -0.99
N ARG A 307 29.82 17.49 -0.14
CA ARG A 307 28.66 16.60 0.06
C ARG A 307 27.42 17.39 0.49
N ALA A 308 27.59 18.37 1.39
CA ALA A 308 26.48 19.16 1.87
C ALA A 308 25.80 19.93 0.74
N THR A 309 26.57 20.54 -0.15
CA THR A 309 26.04 21.26 -1.32
C THR A 309 25.31 20.31 -2.25
N ARG A 310 25.87 19.12 -2.54
CA ARG A 310 25.23 18.09 -3.36
C ARG A 310 23.85 17.69 -2.80
N LYS A 311 23.80 17.32 -1.52
CA LYS A 311 22.56 16.92 -0.84
C LYS A 311 21.55 18.06 -0.69
N PHE A 312 22.02 19.26 -0.40
CA PHE A 312 21.17 20.44 -0.36
C PHE A 312 20.51 20.71 -1.71
N VAL A 313 21.28 20.66 -2.81
CA VAL A 313 20.77 20.83 -4.17
C VAL A 313 19.80 19.70 -4.55
N GLU A 314 20.07 18.47 -4.15
CA GLU A 314 19.15 17.33 -4.31
C GLU A 314 17.79 17.63 -3.70
N TYR A 315 17.75 18.03 -2.42
CA TYR A 315 16.50 18.37 -1.74
C TYR A 315 15.79 19.57 -2.36
N TYR A 316 16.56 20.59 -2.72
CA TYR A 316 16.02 21.81 -3.34
C TYR A 316 15.35 21.51 -4.68
N LEU A 317 16.01 20.78 -5.59
CA LEU A 317 15.47 20.42 -6.90
C LEU A 317 14.20 19.56 -6.77
N ASN A 318 14.15 18.69 -5.78
CA ASN A 318 12.98 17.87 -5.52
C ASN A 318 11.81 18.65 -4.88
N SER A 319 12.06 19.84 -4.31
CA SER A 319 11.05 20.68 -3.65
C SER A 319 10.40 21.73 -4.57
N ILE A 320 11.08 22.16 -5.63
CA ILE A 320 10.63 23.25 -6.50
C ILE A 320 9.92 22.75 -7.75
N ASP A 321 9.04 23.59 -8.33
CA ASP A 321 8.46 23.36 -9.66
C ASP A 321 9.49 23.71 -10.73
N LEU A 322 9.85 22.71 -11.55
CA LEU A 322 10.77 22.87 -12.70
C LEU A 322 10.03 23.03 -14.03
N SER A 323 8.69 23.05 -14.06
CA SER A 323 7.91 23.17 -15.30
C SER A 323 8.36 24.34 -16.19
N PRO A 324 8.76 25.54 -15.64
CA PRO A 324 9.26 26.63 -16.46
C PRO A 324 10.57 26.35 -17.20
N TRP A 325 11.33 25.33 -16.75
CA TRP A 325 12.65 24.96 -17.30
C TRP A 325 12.58 23.73 -18.21
N ILE A 326 11.41 23.09 -18.29
CA ILE A 326 11.15 21.87 -19.05
C ILE A 326 10.58 22.25 -20.41
N SER A 327 11.17 21.74 -21.49
CA SER A 327 10.61 21.95 -22.83
C SER A 327 9.26 21.25 -22.99
N ALA A 328 8.29 21.96 -23.57
CA ALA A 328 7.01 21.40 -23.96
C ALA A 328 7.16 20.42 -25.13
N GLY A 329 6.46 19.29 -25.12
CA GLY A 329 6.46 18.31 -26.19
C GLY A 329 5.89 16.96 -25.74
N ALA A 330 5.81 16.02 -26.65
CA ALA A 330 5.35 14.66 -26.34
C ALA A 330 6.24 13.97 -25.28
N GLN A 331 7.52 14.35 -25.20
CA GLN A 331 8.43 13.92 -24.16
C GLN A 331 9.01 15.16 -23.46
N PRO A 332 8.59 15.45 -22.20
CA PRO A 332 9.16 16.53 -21.41
C PRO A 332 10.64 16.39 -21.24
N LYS A 333 11.41 17.49 -21.41
CA LYS A 333 12.87 17.46 -21.34
C LYS A 333 13.43 18.66 -20.57
N LEU A 334 14.27 18.40 -19.58
CA LEU A 334 15.13 19.36 -18.92
C LEU A 334 16.50 19.29 -19.61
N THR A 335 16.79 20.24 -20.49
CA THR A 335 18.07 20.20 -21.22
C THR A 335 19.24 20.59 -20.33
N GLN A 336 20.48 20.20 -20.71
CA GLN A 336 21.68 20.61 -20.00
C GLN A 336 21.80 22.15 -19.91
N ASP A 337 21.46 22.88 -20.97
CA ASP A 337 21.48 24.34 -20.98
C ASP A 337 20.46 24.93 -19.99
N SER A 338 19.23 24.40 -19.93
CA SER A 338 18.23 24.80 -18.96
C SER A 338 18.67 24.51 -17.53
N LEU A 339 19.19 23.32 -17.27
CA LEU A 339 19.71 22.92 -15.96
C LEU A 339 20.87 23.82 -15.51
N ASN A 340 21.82 24.10 -16.40
CA ASN A 340 22.97 24.96 -16.09
C ASN A 340 22.59 26.40 -15.75
N LYS A 341 21.52 26.92 -16.36
CA LYS A 341 20.99 28.28 -16.10
C LYS A 341 20.09 28.38 -14.88
N LEU A 342 19.64 27.26 -14.34
CA LEU A 342 18.80 27.23 -13.15
C LEU A 342 19.54 27.86 -11.98
N THR A 343 18.88 28.83 -11.32
CA THR A 343 19.44 29.52 -10.15
C THR A 343 18.98 28.84 -8.87
N ILE A 344 19.92 28.57 -7.98
CA ILE A 344 19.73 27.87 -6.70
C ILE A 344 20.20 28.76 -5.58
N PRO A 345 19.41 28.89 -4.48
CA PRO A 345 19.87 29.60 -3.28
C PRO A 345 20.97 28.79 -2.59
N ILE A 346 22.10 29.42 -2.34
CA ILE A 346 23.26 28.78 -1.68
C ILE A 346 23.52 29.47 -0.35
N PRO A 347 22.95 28.96 0.76
CA PRO A 347 23.27 29.45 2.10
C PRO A 347 24.70 29.07 2.48
N PRO A 348 25.26 29.64 3.57
CA PRO A 348 26.56 29.23 4.11
C PRO A 348 26.64 27.72 4.34
N LEU A 349 27.84 27.12 4.20
CA LEU A 349 28.02 25.67 4.28
C LEU A 349 27.51 25.06 5.61
N GLU A 350 27.66 25.80 6.71
CA GLU A 350 27.11 25.41 8.01
C GLU A 350 25.60 25.23 7.97
N GLU A 351 24.89 26.18 7.35
CA GLU A 351 23.44 26.12 7.20
C GLU A 351 22.99 25.01 6.23
N GLN A 352 23.75 24.79 5.14
CA GLN A 352 23.52 23.63 4.25
C GLN A 352 23.64 22.32 5.03
N ASN A 353 24.68 22.15 5.85
CA ASN A 353 24.85 20.96 6.68
C ASN A 353 23.70 20.79 7.67
N ARG A 354 23.25 21.88 8.33
CA ARG A 354 22.10 21.84 9.25
C ARG A 354 20.83 21.39 8.56
N ILE A 355 20.50 21.98 7.41
CA ILE A 355 19.31 21.63 6.62
C ILE A 355 19.38 20.17 6.17
N VAL A 356 20.50 19.76 5.57
CA VAL A 356 20.72 18.40 5.10
C VAL A 356 20.58 17.39 6.25
N ALA A 357 21.17 17.65 7.41
CA ALA A 357 21.07 16.74 8.55
C ALA A 357 19.62 16.55 9.05
N ILE A 358 18.81 17.59 9.00
CA ILE A 358 17.39 17.50 9.36
C ILE A 358 16.62 16.67 8.31
N LEU A 359 16.79 16.99 7.03
CA LEU A 359 16.08 16.34 5.94
C LEU A 359 16.52 14.88 5.76
N ASP A 360 17.81 14.56 5.89
CA ASP A 360 18.32 13.17 5.84
C ASP A 360 17.66 12.30 6.94
N ARG A 361 17.44 12.84 8.16
CA ARG A 361 16.76 12.10 9.24
C ARG A 361 15.30 11.79 8.91
N PHE A 362 14.59 12.76 8.36
CA PHE A 362 13.21 12.54 7.94
C PHE A 362 13.12 11.57 6.77
N ASP A 363 14.01 11.71 5.79
CA ASP A 363 14.05 10.83 4.62
C ASP A 363 14.30 9.38 5.03
N THR A 364 15.30 9.15 5.90
CA THR A 364 15.54 7.82 6.48
C THR A 364 14.31 7.28 7.21
N LEU A 365 13.66 8.09 8.03
CA LEU A 365 12.51 7.66 8.81
C LEU A 365 11.29 7.30 7.94
N THR A 366 11.05 8.06 6.88
CA THR A 366 9.81 7.97 6.08
C THR A 366 9.93 7.17 4.81
N ASN A 367 11.11 7.06 4.22
CA ASN A 367 11.32 6.50 2.89
C ASN A 367 12.28 5.31 2.85
N ASP A 368 13.13 5.12 3.88
CA ASP A 368 14.09 4.02 3.88
C ASP A 368 13.39 2.67 4.11
N LEU A 369 13.44 1.82 3.08
CA LEU A 369 12.88 0.46 3.10
C LEU A 369 13.71 -0.53 3.94
N THR A 370 14.88 -0.13 4.41
CA THR A 370 15.79 -1.00 5.17
C THR A 370 15.81 -0.70 6.67
N SER A 371 15.56 0.55 7.06
CA SER A 371 15.69 1.00 8.45
C SER A 371 14.58 1.93 8.95
N GLY A 372 13.75 2.50 8.05
CA GLY A 372 12.69 3.45 8.41
C GLY A 372 11.37 2.79 8.82
N LEU A 373 10.34 3.62 8.98
CA LEU A 373 8.97 3.15 9.24
C LEU A 373 8.46 2.17 8.17
N PRO A 374 8.75 2.36 6.86
CA PRO A 374 8.36 1.38 5.85
C PRO A 374 8.97 -0.01 6.09
N ALA A 375 10.23 -0.08 6.53
CA ALA A 375 10.89 -1.34 6.88
C ALA A 375 10.23 -2.03 8.09
N GLU A 376 9.87 -1.27 9.12
CA GLU A 376 9.15 -1.80 10.29
C GLU A 376 7.77 -2.30 9.88
N MET A 377 7.03 -1.56 9.07
CA MET A 377 5.71 -1.97 8.56
C MET A 377 5.79 -3.28 7.78
N GLU A 378 6.79 -3.45 6.90
CA GLU A 378 6.98 -4.67 6.14
C GLU A 378 7.30 -5.87 7.05
N LYS A 379 8.19 -5.70 8.04
CA LYS A 379 8.48 -6.74 9.04
C LYS A 379 7.23 -7.12 9.84
N ARG A 380 6.43 -6.14 10.27
CA ARG A 380 5.18 -6.39 10.99
C ARG A 380 4.15 -7.08 10.12
N ARG A 381 4.07 -6.74 8.83
CA ARG A 381 3.20 -7.43 7.87
C ARG A 381 3.59 -8.90 7.73
N GLN A 382 4.88 -9.21 7.55
CA GLN A 382 5.37 -10.59 7.46
C GLN A 382 5.12 -11.37 8.76
N GLN A 383 5.35 -10.73 9.91
CA GLN A 383 5.07 -11.32 11.22
C GLN A 383 3.58 -11.62 11.39
N TYR A 384 2.70 -10.69 11.02
CA TYR A 384 1.25 -10.89 11.05
C TYR A 384 0.82 -12.07 10.17
N GLU A 385 1.29 -12.15 8.91
CA GLU A 385 0.94 -13.22 7.98
C GLU A 385 1.37 -14.59 8.52
N TYR A 386 2.58 -14.67 9.07
CA TYR A 386 3.10 -15.90 9.67
C TYR A 386 2.23 -16.35 10.87
N TYR A 387 1.95 -15.45 11.82
CA TYR A 387 1.15 -15.80 12.98
C TYR A 387 -0.31 -16.08 12.62
N ARG A 388 -0.90 -15.30 11.72
CA ARG A 388 -2.27 -15.54 11.24
C ARG A 388 -2.41 -16.97 10.71
N ASP A 389 -1.55 -17.38 9.80
CA ASP A 389 -1.66 -18.70 9.19
C ASP A 389 -1.40 -19.82 10.21
N ARG A 390 -0.49 -19.62 11.15
CA ARG A 390 -0.22 -20.57 12.23
C ARG A 390 -1.39 -20.69 13.21
N LEU A 391 -1.97 -19.56 13.63
CA LEU A 391 -3.08 -19.50 14.58
C LEU A 391 -4.41 -20.01 14.00
N LEU A 392 -4.54 -20.02 12.68
CA LEU A 392 -5.74 -20.48 11.97
C LEU A 392 -5.57 -21.87 11.33
N THR A 393 -4.52 -22.60 11.70
CA THR A 393 -4.29 -23.97 11.25
C THR A 393 -4.57 -24.93 12.42
N PHE A 394 -5.57 -25.77 12.27
CA PHE A 394 -6.00 -26.73 13.27
C PHE A 394 -5.87 -28.16 12.75
N LYS A 395 -5.46 -29.06 13.64
CA LYS A 395 -5.48 -30.48 13.37
C LYS A 395 -6.94 -30.94 13.25
N ARG A 396 -7.22 -31.77 12.27
CA ARG A 396 -8.53 -32.42 12.10
C ARG A 396 -8.61 -33.63 13.04
N LEU A 397 -9.75 -33.82 13.73
CA LEU A 397 -10.07 -35.01 14.50
C LEU A 397 -10.15 -36.24 13.62
#